data_41f9daf0a07fde03e25302e71c937b7c
#
_entry.id   41f9daf0a07fde03e25302e71c937b7c
#
_cell.length_a   1.000
_cell.length_b   1.000
_cell.length_c   1.000
_cell.angle_alpha   90.00
_cell.angle_beta   90.00
_cell.angle_gamma   90.00
#
_symmetry.space_group_name_H-M   'P 1'
#
loop_
_entity.id
_entity.type
_entity.pdbx_description
1 polymer ?
#
loop_
_entity_poly.entity_id
_entity_poly.type
_entity_poly.pdbx_seq_one_letter_code
_entity_poly.pdbx_strand_id
1 'polypeptide(L)'
;SINLVVTGPPYGMNFQSNRRKVLHKSIQNDDNLDWLDKWVKELKRVCKDDAHIYIFCSWHNIDVFKQKIGLHFNIKNILIWEKNNHGSGDLLGDYAPKYEMVLFCSNGTKKLNMGRHANVLKSPKTANDNHPTEKPVNLISFLIEKSSKEGDIVLDTFAGSFSTAQACKQKKRNFICFEIEAEYCKTAKNLIDGITESLF
;
A
#
# COMPACT_ATOMS: atom_id res chain seq x y z
N SER A 1 7.59 17.09 -6.24
CA SER A 1 6.14 16.88 -6.28
C SER A 1 5.78 15.49 -6.74
N ILE A 2 4.94 14.80 -6.00
CA ILE A 2 4.59 13.39 -6.15
C ILE A 2 3.46 13.23 -7.17
N ASN A 3 3.62 12.30 -8.13
CA ASN A 3 2.62 12.02 -9.15
C ASN A 3 1.61 10.96 -8.70
N LEU A 4 2.03 10.03 -7.85
CA LEU A 4 1.24 8.91 -7.36
C LEU A 4 1.68 8.53 -5.95
N VAL A 5 0.72 8.17 -5.10
CA VAL A 5 0.98 7.55 -3.80
C VAL A 5 0.41 6.13 -3.81
N VAL A 6 1.22 5.15 -3.39
CA VAL A 6 0.79 3.78 -3.14
C VAL A 6 1.43 3.36 -1.82
N THR A 7 0.64 3.24 -0.75
CA THR A 7 1.19 3.09 0.59
C THR A 7 0.28 2.29 1.50
N GLY A 8 0.87 1.57 2.47
CA GLY A 8 0.17 0.77 3.46
C GLY A 8 0.56 1.18 4.88
N PRO A 9 -0.04 2.25 5.43
CA PRO A 9 0.24 2.67 6.79
C PRO A 9 -0.19 1.62 7.82
N PRO A 10 0.26 1.71 9.08
CA PRO A 10 -0.29 0.93 10.18
C PRO A 10 -1.81 1.09 10.26
N TYR A 11 -2.54 -0.01 10.50
CA TYR A 11 -4.02 0.00 10.42
C TYR A 11 -4.69 0.34 11.76
N GLY A 12 -3.92 0.54 12.84
CA GLY A 12 -4.44 0.79 14.18
C GLY A 12 -5.10 -0.45 14.81
N MET A 13 -4.58 -1.64 14.50
CA MET A 13 -5.18 -2.91 14.93
C MET A 13 -4.37 -3.61 16.03
N ASN A 14 -3.22 -3.06 16.42
CA ASN A 14 -2.27 -3.70 17.33
C ASN A 14 -1.94 -5.14 16.90
N PHE A 15 -1.64 -5.32 15.62
CA PHE A 15 -1.52 -6.63 14.97
C PHE A 15 -0.36 -7.43 15.56
N GLN A 16 -0.67 -8.59 16.17
CA GLN A 16 0.29 -9.56 16.63
C GLN A 16 0.08 -10.90 15.90
N SER A 17 1.13 -11.43 15.28
CA SER A 17 1.08 -12.72 14.61
C SER A 17 1.45 -13.85 15.58
N ASN A 18 0.48 -14.60 16.08
CA ASN A 18 0.68 -15.71 17.04
C ASN A 18 1.08 -17.04 16.38
N ARG A 19 1.24 -17.13 15.04
CA ARG A 19 1.40 -18.39 14.30
C ARG A 19 2.77 -18.63 13.69
N ARG A 20 3.71 -17.69 13.75
CA ARG A 20 5.03 -17.85 13.17
C ARG A 20 6.06 -18.24 14.22
N LYS A 21 6.97 -19.17 13.87
CA LYS A 21 8.13 -19.56 14.72
C LYS A 21 9.10 -18.39 14.96
N VAL A 22 9.08 -17.38 14.09
CA VAL A 22 9.82 -16.12 14.24
C VAL A 22 8.81 -15.04 14.61
N LEU A 23 8.90 -14.51 15.82
CA LEU A 23 8.15 -13.36 16.27
C LEU A 23 8.66 -12.13 15.49
N HIS A 24 7.87 -11.66 14.52
CA HIS A 24 8.11 -10.34 13.96
C HIS A 24 7.85 -9.28 15.04
N LYS A 25 8.67 -8.24 15.08
CA LYS A 25 8.42 -7.08 15.94
C LYS A 25 7.01 -6.55 15.68
N SER A 26 6.36 -6.03 16.70
CA SER A 26 5.08 -5.31 16.54
C SER A 26 5.27 -4.15 15.56
N ILE A 27 4.26 -3.90 14.72
CA ILE A 27 4.28 -2.76 13.82
C ILE A 27 4.23 -1.49 14.67
N GLN A 28 5.18 -0.58 14.49
CA GLN A 28 5.22 0.68 15.22
C GLN A 28 3.99 1.54 14.87
N ASN A 29 3.42 2.20 15.88
CA ASN A 29 2.22 3.04 15.76
C ASN A 29 0.96 2.31 15.23
N ASP A 30 0.86 0.99 15.41
CA ASP A 30 -0.35 0.23 15.07
C ASP A 30 -1.35 0.13 16.23
N ASP A 31 -1.11 0.83 17.32
CA ASP A 31 -1.93 0.87 18.53
C ASP A 31 -2.98 1.98 18.52
N ASN A 32 -2.78 3.03 17.72
CA ASN A 32 -3.71 4.15 17.55
C ASN A 32 -3.59 4.79 16.16
N LEU A 33 -4.45 5.76 15.87
CA LEU A 33 -4.48 6.51 14.61
C LEU A 33 -4.33 8.04 14.81
N ASP A 34 -3.80 8.50 15.93
CA ASP A 34 -3.68 9.93 16.25
C ASP A 34 -2.74 10.67 15.29
N TRP A 35 -1.74 9.95 14.78
CA TRP A 35 -0.78 10.45 13.80
C TRP A 35 -1.37 10.70 12.40
N LEU A 36 -2.52 10.08 12.09
CA LEU A 36 -3.10 10.02 10.74
C LEU A 36 -3.38 11.41 10.15
N ASP A 37 -3.95 12.31 10.94
CA ASP A 37 -4.28 13.68 10.48
C ASP A 37 -3.02 14.47 10.07
N LYS A 38 -1.98 14.41 10.87
CA LYS A 38 -0.70 15.07 10.55
C LYS A 38 -0.07 14.49 9.30
N TRP A 39 -0.08 13.16 9.19
CA TRP A 39 0.48 12.46 8.02
C TRP A 39 -0.27 12.81 6.74
N VAL A 40 -1.61 12.82 6.75
CA VAL A 40 -2.42 13.17 5.57
C VAL A 40 -2.16 14.62 5.12
N LYS A 41 -1.99 15.56 6.04
CA LYS A 41 -1.63 16.95 5.72
C LYS A 41 -0.28 17.04 4.99
N GLU A 42 0.73 16.34 5.49
CA GLU A 42 2.04 16.31 4.84
C GLU A 42 1.98 15.60 3.48
N LEU A 43 1.21 14.52 3.37
CA LEU A 43 0.98 13.84 2.10
C LEU A 43 0.34 14.78 1.07
N LYS A 44 -0.68 15.55 1.47
CA LYS A 44 -1.32 16.57 0.63
C LYS A 44 -0.33 17.61 0.14
N ARG A 45 0.56 18.09 1.02
CA ARG A 45 1.57 19.13 0.72
C ARG A 45 2.56 18.71 -0.39
N VAL A 46 2.91 17.42 -0.44
CA VAL A 46 3.90 16.92 -1.41
C VAL A 46 3.29 16.40 -2.72
N CYS A 47 1.99 16.08 -2.73
CA CYS A 47 1.29 15.60 -3.92
C CYS A 47 1.06 16.73 -4.94
N LYS A 48 1.15 16.38 -6.23
CA LYS A 48 0.67 17.23 -7.31
C LYS A 48 -0.85 17.38 -7.26
N ASP A 49 -1.37 18.45 -7.86
CA ASP A 49 -2.82 18.74 -7.90
C ASP A 49 -3.64 17.68 -8.64
N ASP A 50 -3.00 16.87 -9.47
CA ASP A 50 -3.62 15.77 -10.21
C ASP A 50 -3.17 14.38 -9.76
N ALA A 51 -2.54 14.25 -8.60
CA ALA A 51 -2.06 12.96 -8.08
C ALA A 51 -3.21 12.00 -7.75
N HIS A 52 -3.01 10.72 -8.00
CA HIS A 52 -3.82 9.64 -7.42
C HIS A 52 -3.17 9.10 -6.17
N ILE A 53 -3.99 8.62 -5.24
CA ILE A 53 -3.55 8.12 -3.94
C ILE A 53 -4.25 6.80 -3.65
N TYR A 54 -3.48 5.73 -3.43
CA TYR A 54 -3.93 4.41 -2.99
C TYR A 54 -3.41 4.15 -1.59
N ILE A 55 -4.31 3.97 -0.63
CA ILE A 55 -3.97 3.73 0.76
C ILE A 55 -4.57 2.40 1.18
N PHE A 56 -3.73 1.42 1.44
CA PHE A 56 -4.16 0.14 2.00
C PHE A 56 -4.66 0.35 3.42
N CYS A 57 -5.76 -0.30 3.78
CA CYS A 57 -6.37 -0.20 5.09
C CYS A 57 -7.17 -1.44 5.44
N SER A 58 -7.55 -1.55 6.71
CA SER A 58 -8.43 -2.60 7.22
C SER A 58 -9.88 -2.12 7.30
N TRP A 59 -10.82 -3.03 7.17
CA TRP A 59 -12.24 -2.77 7.39
C TRP A 59 -12.54 -2.29 8.81
N HIS A 60 -11.72 -2.65 9.81
CA HIS A 60 -11.92 -2.28 11.22
C HIS A 60 -11.91 -0.76 11.44
N ASN A 61 -11.05 -0.04 10.70
CA ASN A 61 -10.84 1.40 10.87
C ASN A 61 -11.09 2.19 9.57
N ILE A 62 -11.79 1.60 8.60
CA ILE A 62 -12.06 2.25 7.31
C ILE A 62 -12.84 3.56 7.45
N ASP A 63 -13.71 3.67 8.42
CA ASP A 63 -14.48 4.86 8.77
C ASP A 63 -13.57 6.00 9.20
N VAL A 64 -12.62 5.75 10.10
CA VAL A 64 -11.61 6.73 10.55
C VAL A 64 -10.73 7.17 9.38
N PHE A 65 -10.23 6.23 8.58
CA PHE A 65 -9.45 6.54 7.39
C PHE A 65 -10.23 7.40 6.41
N LYS A 66 -11.48 7.05 6.09
CA LYS A 66 -12.34 7.85 5.21
C LYS A 66 -12.57 9.26 5.76
N GLN A 67 -12.86 9.39 7.05
CA GLN A 67 -13.08 10.68 7.67
C GLN A 67 -11.84 11.58 7.55
N LYS A 68 -10.68 11.10 7.98
CA LYS A 68 -9.45 11.89 8.00
C LYS A 68 -8.91 12.20 6.61
N ILE A 69 -8.86 11.20 5.72
CA ILE A 69 -8.36 11.37 4.36
C ILE A 69 -9.30 12.23 3.53
N GLY A 70 -10.62 12.08 3.72
CA GLY A 70 -11.64 12.85 3.00
C GLY A 70 -11.61 14.35 3.26
N LEU A 71 -10.98 14.82 4.34
CA LEU A 71 -10.75 16.24 4.60
C LEU A 71 -9.74 16.87 3.63
N HIS A 72 -8.88 16.06 3.00
CA HIS A 72 -7.76 16.54 2.19
C HIS A 72 -7.79 16.06 0.75
N PHE A 73 -8.39 14.90 0.47
CA PHE A 73 -8.45 14.28 -0.86
C PHE A 73 -9.87 13.86 -1.23
N ASN A 74 -10.16 13.86 -2.53
CA ASN A 74 -11.43 13.33 -3.04
C ASN A 74 -11.41 11.81 -3.01
N ILE A 75 -12.17 11.18 -2.11
CA ILE A 75 -12.32 9.72 -2.09
C ILE A 75 -13.19 9.30 -3.27
N LYS A 76 -12.63 8.50 -4.17
CA LYS A 76 -13.28 8.07 -5.41
C LYS A 76 -13.91 6.68 -5.28
N ASN A 77 -13.25 5.77 -4.57
CA ASN A 77 -13.70 4.39 -4.42
C ASN A 77 -13.00 3.69 -3.26
N ILE A 78 -13.54 2.55 -2.85
CA ILE A 78 -12.85 1.53 -2.07
C ILE A 78 -12.60 0.36 -3.01
N LEU A 79 -11.33 0.00 -3.24
CA LEU A 79 -10.97 -1.19 -3.97
C LEU A 79 -10.84 -2.34 -2.98
N ILE A 80 -11.21 -3.53 -3.40
CA ILE A 80 -11.07 -4.76 -2.63
C ILE A 80 -9.95 -5.59 -3.26
N TRP A 81 -8.87 -5.80 -2.53
CA TRP A 81 -7.90 -6.81 -2.90
C TRP A 81 -8.35 -8.16 -2.36
N GLU A 82 -8.89 -9.01 -3.25
CA GLU A 82 -9.28 -10.38 -2.94
C GLU A 82 -8.05 -11.30 -3.02
N LYS A 83 -7.76 -11.99 -1.91
CA LYS A 83 -6.67 -12.96 -1.80
C LYS A 83 -7.12 -14.34 -2.28
N ASN A 84 -6.16 -15.20 -2.65
CA ASN A 84 -6.44 -16.58 -3.06
C ASN A 84 -6.82 -17.49 -1.86
N ASN A 85 -6.41 -17.14 -0.63
CA ASN A 85 -6.72 -17.86 0.59
C ASN A 85 -7.27 -16.90 1.66
N HIS A 86 -8.00 -17.44 2.61
CA HIS A 86 -8.47 -16.68 3.76
C HIS A 86 -7.47 -16.73 4.92
N GLY A 87 -7.57 -15.78 5.83
CA GLY A 87 -6.89 -15.80 7.12
C GLY A 87 -7.53 -16.80 8.08
N SER A 88 -6.94 -16.98 9.25
CA SER A 88 -7.46 -17.90 10.26
C SER A 88 -8.43 -17.25 11.23
N GLY A 89 -8.26 -16.00 11.61
CA GLY A 89 -9.15 -15.28 12.51
C GLY A 89 -9.71 -16.09 13.72
N ASP A 90 -10.88 -15.72 14.17
CA ASP A 90 -11.71 -16.53 15.09
C ASP A 90 -12.33 -17.70 14.30
N LEU A 91 -12.03 -18.91 14.73
CA LEU A 91 -12.44 -20.15 14.02
C LEU A 91 -13.89 -20.53 14.25
N LEU A 92 -14.58 -19.94 15.22
CA LEU A 92 -15.90 -20.36 15.66
C LEU A 92 -16.95 -19.26 15.56
N GLY A 93 -16.57 -18.01 15.72
CA GLY A 93 -17.51 -16.88 15.86
C GLY A 93 -17.47 -15.85 14.73
N ASP A 94 -16.56 -15.97 13.75
CA ASP A 94 -16.42 -14.97 12.69
C ASP A 94 -16.12 -15.58 11.32
N TYR A 95 -16.35 -14.78 10.28
CA TYR A 95 -15.97 -15.13 8.91
C TYR A 95 -14.46 -15.01 8.71
N ALA A 96 -13.88 -15.95 7.95
CA ALA A 96 -12.46 -15.94 7.63
C ALA A 96 -12.11 -14.77 6.68
N PRO A 97 -11.24 -13.84 7.07
CA PRO A 97 -10.90 -12.66 6.27
C PRO A 97 -10.14 -13.06 5.00
N LYS A 98 -10.67 -12.68 3.84
CA LYS A 98 -10.10 -13.02 2.52
C LYS A 98 -9.65 -11.79 1.72
N TYR A 99 -9.83 -10.59 2.23
CA TYR A 99 -9.54 -9.37 1.49
C TYR A 99 -8.80 -8.33 2.34
N GLU A 100 -8.26 -7.34 1.65
CA GLU A 100 -7.88 -6.04 2.20
C GLU A 100 -8.55 -4.94 1.39
N MET A 101 -8.77 -3.79 2.02
CA MET A 101 -9.31 -2.61 1.37
C MET A 101 -8.19 -1.69 0.90
N VAL A 102 -8.43 -0.97 -0.19
CA VAL A 102 -7.57 0.10 -0.68
C VAL A 102 -8.44 1.32 -0.93
N LEU A 103 -8.25 2.38 -0.16
CA LEU A 103 -8.86 3.67 -0.45
C LEU A 103 -8.22 4.24 -1.71
N PHE A 104 -9.03 4.45 -2.73
CA PHE A 104 -8.64 5.16 -3.93
C PHE A 104 -9.11 6.61 -3.87
N CYS A 105 -8.16 7.52 -3.88
CA CYS A 105 -8.39 8.95 -3.78
C CYS A 105 -7.72 9.70 -4.94
N SER A 106 -8.16 10.93 -5.17
CA SER A 106 -7.51 11.86 -6.10
C SER A 106 -7.32 13.22 -5.47
N ASN A 107 -6.24 13.90 -5.86
CA ASN A 107 -6.01 15.30 -5.53
C ASN A 107 -6.60 16.28 -6.58
N GLY A 108 -7.34 15.74 -7.56
CA GLY A 108 -7.93 16.51 -8.66
C GLY A 108 -8.80 15.64 -9.54
N THR A 109 -8.75 15.88 -10.85
CA THR A 109 -9.64 15.26 -11.83
C THR A 109 -8.96 14.29 -12.80
N LYS A 110 -7.73 13.89 -12.52
CA LYS A 110 -6.97 12.94 -13.35
C LYS A 110 -7.78 11.67 -13.63
N LYS A 111 -7.72 11.23 -14.88
CA LYS A 111 -8.35 9.98 -15.33
C LYS A 111 -7.40 8.79 -15.09
N LEU A 112 -7.98 7.61 -14.93
CA LEU A 112 -7.23 6.36 -14.94
C LEU A 112 -6.71 6.06 -16.34
N ASN A 113 -5.48 5.58 -16.43
CA ASN A 113 -4.95 5.03 -17.67
C ASN A 113 -5.73 3.77 -18.07
N MET A 114 -5.81 3.47 -19.36
CA MET A 114 -6.47 2.27 -19.90
C MET A 114 -7.95 2.14 -19.47
N GLY A 115 -8.61 3.26 -19.13
CA GLY A 115 -10.02 3.30 -18.79
C GLY A 115 -10.39 2.65 -17.44
N ARG A 116 -11.68 2.40 -17.25
CA ARG A 116 -12.25 1.82 -16.01
C ARG A 116 -11.85 0.36 -15.82
N HIS A 117 -11.77 -0.05 -14.57
CA HIS A 117 -11.60 -1.44 -14.15
C HIS A 117 -12.55 -1.74 -12.99
N ALA A 118 -12.89 -3.01 -12.79
CA ALA A 118 -13.64 -3.42 -11.60
C ALA A 118 -12.87 -3.08 -10.32
N ASN A 119 -13.59 -2.73 -9.28
CA ASN A 119 -13.00 -2.38 -7.99
C ASN A 119 -12.66 -3.59 -7.09
N VAL A 120 -12.89 -4.80 -7.57
CA VAL A 120 -12.39 -6.04 -6.94
C VAL A 120 -11.18 -6.53 -7.73
N LEU A 121 -10.02 -6.53 -7.08
CA LEU A 121 -8.73 -6.90 -7.66
C LEU A 121 -8.30 -8.26 -7.10
N LYS A 122 -8.22 -9.27 -7.95
CA LYS A 122 -7.77 -10.61 -7.54
C LYS A 122 -6.26 -10.70 -7.67
N SER A 123 -5.59 -10.96 -6.56
CA SER A 123 -4.15 -11.20 -6.56
C SER A 123 -3.80 -12.16 -5.42
N PRO A 124 -3.01 -13.21 -5.68
CA PRO A 124 -2.56 -14.10 -4.64
C PRO A 124 -1.79 -13.35 -3.55
N LYS A 125 -1.96 -13.76 -2.30
CA LYS A 125 -1.11 -13.30 -1.20
C LYS A 125 0.31 -13.81 -1.41
N THR A 126 1.31 -13.00 -1.04
CA THR A 126 2.71 -13.46 -0.97
C THR A 126 2.91 -14.44 0.19
N ALA A 127 4.02 -15.16 0.20
CA ALA A 127 4.43 -15.98 1.34
C ALA A 127 4.79 -15.11 2.57
N ASN A 128 4.93 -13.80 2.40
CA ASN A 128 5.40 -12.84 3.41
C ASN A 128 6.82 -13.17 3.90
N ASP A 129 7.70 -13.53 2.99
CA ASP A 129 9.07 -13.94 3.34
C ASP A 129 9.92 -12.75 3.78
N ASN A 130 9.66 -11.58 3.22
CA ASN A 130 10.42 -10.36 3.48
C ASN A 130 9.78 -9.43 4.52
N HIS A 131 8.45 -9.49 4.69
CA HIS A 131 7.72 -8.64 5.64
C HIS A 131 6.37 -9.26 6.00
N PRO A 132 5.88 -9.14 7.26
CA PRO A 132 4.63 -9.77 7.71
C PRO A 132 3.38 -9.30 6.95
N THR A 133 3.40 -8.09 6.40
CA THR A 133 2.29 -7.48 5.65
C THR A 133 2.67 -7.18 4.20
N GLU A 134 3.57 -7.97 3.61
CA GLU A 134 4.04 -7.82 2.23
C GLU A 134 2.89 -7.81 1.23
N LYS A 135 2.92 -6.87 0.29
CA LYS A 135 1.93 -6.74 -0.78
C LYS A 135 2.48 -7.36 -2.08
N PRO A 136 1.64 -8.04 -2.87
CA PRO A 136 2.10 -8.60 -4.15
C PRO A 136 2.59 -7.51 -5.11
N VAL A 137 3.79 -7.66 -5.65
CA VAL A 137 4.37 -6.71 -6.61
C VAL A 137 3.47 -6.52 -7.83
N ASN A 138 2.81 -7.60 -8.31
CA ASN A 138 1.87 -7.53 -9.44
C ASN A 138 0.65 -6.64 -9.15
N LEU A 139 0.11 -6.70 -7.93
CA LEU A 139 -0.99 -5.82 -7.51
C LEU A 139 -0.54 -4.36 -7.51
N ILE A 140 0.61 -4.08 -6.91
CA ILE A 140 1.17 -2.72 -6.88
C ILE A 140 1.49 -2.23 -8.30
N SER A 141 2.08 -3.06 -9.16
CA SER A 141 2.36 -2.74 -10.55
C SER A 141 1.10 -2.32 -11.31
N PHE A 142 0.00 -3.05 -11.11
CA PHE A 142 -1.30 -2.71 -11.70
C PHE A 142 -1.78 -1.32 -11.25
N LEU A 143 -1.72 -0.99 -9.96
CA LEU A 143 -2.11 0.33 -9.45
C LEU A 143 -1.24 1.45 -10.02
N ILE A 144 0.07 1.21 -10.12
CA ILE A 144 1.05 2.14 -10.70
C ILE A 144 0.72 2.41 -12.17
N GLU A 145 0.49 1.38 -12.98
CA GLU A 145 0.15 1.52 -14.40
C GLU A 145 -1.16 2.26 -14.62
N LYS A 146 -2.16 2.02 -13.76
CA LYS A 146 -3.46 2.72 -13.80
C LYS A 146 -3.36 4.21 -13.52
N SER A 147 -2.34 4.68 -12.79
CA SER A 147 -2.32 6.04 -12.25
C SER A 147 -1.05 6.83 -12.53
N SER A 148 -0.10 6.26 -13.26
CA SER A 148 1.16 6.92 -13.59
C SER A 148 1.65 6.57 -15.00
N LYS A 149 2.63 7.32 -15.49
CA LYS A 149 3.40 7.06 -16.70
C LYS A 149 4.87 6.84 -16.37
N GLU A 150 5.66 6.35 -17.32
CA GLU A 150 7.12 6.21 -17.16
C GLU A 150 7.75 7.55 -16.76
N GLY A 151 8.72 7.50 -15.85
CA GLY A 151 9.38 8.68 -15.28
C GLY A 151 8.63 9.40 -14.15
N ASP A 152 7.34 9.10 -13.91
CA ASP A 152 6.60 9.66 -12.79
C ASP A 152 7.19 9.22 -11.44
N ILE A 153 7.04 10.05 -10.41
CA ILE A 153 7.51 9.76 -9.05
C ILE A 153 6.36 9.15 -8.24
N VAL A 154 6.60 7.95 -7.73
CA VAL A 154 5.70 7.22 -6.82
C VAL A 154 6.23 7.31 -5.41
N LEU A 155 5.35 7.65 -4.46
CA LEU A 155 5.67 7.74 -3.04
C LEU A 155 5.05 6.58 -2.26
N ASP A 156 5.88 5.93 -1.43
CA ASP A 156 5.42 5.01 -0.39
C ASP A 156 6.04 5.42 0.95
N THR A 157 5.21 5.85 1.88
CA THR A 157 5.65 6.36 3.19
C THR A 157 5.76 5.27 4.26
N PHE A 158 5.40 4.02 3.94
CA PHE A 158 5.47 2.86 4.82
C PHE A 158 5.87 1.63 4.00
N ALA A 159 7.11 1.63 3.51
CA ALA A 159 7.54 0.74 2.42
C ALA A 159 7.63 -0.75 2.81
N GLY A 160 7.88 -1.07 4.07
CA GLY A 160 7.96 -2.44 4.57
C GLY A 160 8.89 -3.33 3.75
N SER A 161 8.32 -4.22 2.94
CA SER A 161 9.05 -5.10 2.02
C SER A 161 9.54 -4.42 0.73
N PHE A 162 9.25 -3.12 0.55
CA PHE A 162 9.57 -2.36 -0.66
C PHE A 162 8.95 -2.90 -1.96
N SER A 163 7.79 -3.54 -1.88
CA SER A 163 7.05 -3.99 -3.06
C SER A 163 6.74 -2.85 -4.03
N THR A 164 6.50 -1.64 -3.51
CA THR A 164 6.28 -0.44 -4.31
C THR A 164 7.52 -0.05 -5.11
N ALA A 165 8.70 -0.08 -4.50
CA ALA A 165 9.95 0.21 -5.19
C ALA A 165 10.27 -0.82 -6.28
N GLN A 166 10.05 -2.11 -5.99
CA GLN A 166 10.22 -3.19 -6.97
C GLN A 166 9.29 -3.00 -8.17
N ALA A 167 8.01 -2.72 -7.92
CA ALA A 167 7.03 -2.48 -8.97
C ALA A 167 7.39 -1.23 -9.80
N CYS A 168 7.86 -0.16 -9.16
CA CYS A 168 8.29 1.06 -9.83
C CYS A 168 9.47 0.78 -10.77
N LYS A 169 10.49 0.05 -10.33
CA LYS A 169 11.64 -0.30 -11.14
C LYS A 169 11.23 -1.14 -12.36
N GLN A 170 10.40 -2.17 -12.16
CA GLN A 170 9.86 -2.98 -13.27
C GLN A 170 9.06 -2.17 -14.28
N LYS A 171 8.39 -1.11 -13.83
CA LYS A 171 7.53 -0.27 -14.66
C LYS A 171 8.17 1.04 -15.09
N LYS A 172 9.48 1.23 -14.87
CA LYS A 172 10.26 2.43 -15.22
C LYS A 172 9.69 3.72 -14.60
N ARG A 173 9.25 3.65 -13.34
CA ARG A 173 8.88 4.81 -12.53
C ARG A 173 9.98 5.12 -11.53
N ASN A 174 10.13 6.41 -11.21
CA ASN A 174 10.93 6.82 -10.07
C ASN A 174 10.15 6.57 -8.78
N PHE A 175 10.85 6.38 -7.67
CA PHE A 175 10.19 6.16 -6.38
C PHE A 175 10.90 6.87 -5.24
N ILE A 176 10.13 7.19 -4.21
CA ILE A 176 10.59 7.62 -2.90
C ILE A 176 9.90 6.72 -1.88
N CYS A 177 10.69 5.99 -1.11
CA CYS A 177 10.18 5.04 -0.12
C CYS A 177 10.77 5.36 1.25
N PHE A 178 9.92 5.35 2.29
CA PHE A 178 10.34 5.51 3.68
C PHE A 178 10.05 4.23 4.44
N GLU A 179 11.02 3.81 5.25
CA GLU A 179 10.91 2.68 6.16
C GLU A 179 11.69 2.99 7.43
N ILE A 180 11.10 2.73 8.58
CA ILE A 180 11.70 3.03 9.89
C ILE A 180 12.65 1.91 10.34
N GLU A 181 12.39 0.67 9.92
CA GLU A 181 13.21 -0.49 10.31
C GLU A 181 14.39 -0.67 9.35
N ALA A 182 15.59 -0.41 9.83
CA ALA A 182 16.83 -0.47 9.04
C ALA A 182 17.09 -1.85 8.40
N GLU A 183 16.61 -2.93 9.01
CA GLU A 183 16.77 -4.29 8.47
C GLU A 183 15.98 -4.47 7.16
N TYR A 184 14.76 -3.94 7.08
CA TYR A 184 13.97 -3.97 5.84
C TYR A 184 14.63 -3.13 4.74
N CYS A 185 15.22 -1.97 5.09
CA CYS A 185 15.96 -1.15 4.14
C CYS A 185 17.16 -1.90 3.52
N LYS A 186 17.90 -2.67 4.33
CA LYS A 186 19.04 -3.48 3.84
C LYS A 186 18.58 -4.59 2.88
N THR A 187 17.55 -5.33 3.25
CA THR A 187 16.96 -6.39 2.41
C THR A 187 16.46 -5.81 1.10
N ALA A 188 15.76 -4.68 1.16
CA ALA A 188 15.22 -3.99 0.00
C ALA A 188 16.28 -3.56 -1.00
N LYS A 189 17.43 -3.04 -0.54
CA LYS A 189 18.52 -2.63 -1.41
C LYS A 189 18.97 -3.79 -2.30
N ASN A 190 19.21 -4.96 -1.72
CA ASN A 190 19.62 -6.15 -2.47
C ASN A 190 18.56 -6.59 -3.49
N LEU A 191 17.28 -6.54 -3.10
CA LEU A 191 16.17 -6.91 -3.99
C LEU A 191 16.02 -5.94 -5.16
N ILE A 192 16.15 -4.63 -4.92
CA ILE A 192 16.00 -3.60 -5.94
C ILE A 192 17.19 -3.57 -6.87
N ASP A 193 18.42 -3.71 -6.36
CA ASP A 193 19.65 -3.74 -7.16
C ASP A 193 19.72 -5.00 -8.04
N GLY A 194 19.13 -6.12 -7.58
CA GLY A 194 19.04 -7.37 -8.33
C GLY A 194 18.01 -7.36 -9.49
N ILE A 195 17.13 -6.35 -9.57
CA ILE A 195 16.21 -6.20 -10.70
C ILE A 195 17.00 -5.61 -11.87
N THR A 196 17.44 -6.45 -12.81
CA THR A 196 17.99 -6.00 -14.07
C THR A 196 16.89 -5.33 -14.89
N GLU A 197 17.19 -4.16 -15.47
CA GLU A 197 16.32 -3.58 -16.48
C GLU A 197 16.28 -4.55 -17.67
N SER A 198 15.11 -5.10 -17.95
CA SER A 198 14.88 -5.83 -19.19
C SER A 198 14.98 -4.84 -20.33
N LEU A 199 16.05 -4.92 -21.11
CA LEU A 199 16.35 -4.07 -22.28
C LEU A 199 15.63 -4.57 -23.55
N PHE A 200 14.44 -5.19 -23.42
CA PHE A 200 13.67 -5.64 -24.60
C PHE A 200 12.17 -5.40 -24.38
#